data_437801f161feb572de564ee2c002b7ac
#
_entry.id   437801f161feb572de564ee2c002b7ac
#
_cell.length_a   1.000
_cell.length_b   1.000
_cell.length_c   1.000
_cell.angle_alpha   90.00
_cell.angle_beta   90.00
_cell.angle_gamma   90.00
#
_symmetry.space_group_name_H-M   'P 1'
#
loop_
_entity.id
_entity.type
_entity.pdbx_description
1 polymer ?
#
loop_
_entity_poly.entity_id
_entity_poly.type
_entity_poly.pdbx_seq_one_letter_code
_entity_poly.pdbx_strand_id
1 'polypeptide(L)' 'MSEGTYLVFVWTPHGYELREQQGELPEPGAEVEFGEQRLRVTKIAPSPLPNDPRQCVYLQAV' A
#
# COMPACT_ATOMS: atom_id res chain seq x y z
N MET A 1 3.87 21.24 -0.28
CA MET A 1 3.57 20.72 -0.10
C MET A 1 2.81 19.87 -0.20
N SER A 2 2.62 19.31 -0.47
CA SER A 2 1.62 18.58 -0.50
C SER A 2 1.86 17.30 -0.19
N GLU A 3 1.17 16.68 0.53
CA GLU A 3 1.32 15.44 0.69
C GLU A 3 0.74 14.73 -0.28
N GLY A 4 1.19 13.76 -0.80
CA GLY A 4 0.58 12.93 -1.74
C GLY A 4 -0.29 11.92 -1.10
N THR A 5 -1.10 11.28 -1.92
CA THR A 5 -1.80 10.08 -1.51
C THR A 5 -1.24 8.92 -2.31
N TYR A 6 -1.35 7.73 -1.75
CA TYR A 6 -0.93 6.54 -2.45
C TYR A 6 -1.92 5.43 -2.14
N LEU A 7 -1.90 4.40 -2.96
CA LEU A 7 -2.79 3.27 -2.77
C LEU A 7 -2.06 2.17 -2.02
N VAL A 8 -2.80 1.40 -1.27
CA VAL A 8 -2.26 0.29 -0.52
C VAL A 8 -3.04 -0.95 -0.93
N PHE A 9 -2.35 -1.95 -1.44
CA PHE A 9 -2.95 -3.19 -1.88
C PHE A 9 -2.57 -4.25 -0.85
N VAL A 10 -3.54 -4.66 -0.05
CA VAL A 10 -3.29 -5.55 1.06
C VAL A 10 -3.80 -6.93 0.71
N TRP A 11 -2.94 -7.94 0.80
CA TRP A 11 -3.34 -9.30 0.58
C TRP A 11 -3.86 -9.88 1.90
N THR A 12 -5.05 -10.42 1.87
CA THR A 12 -5.63 -11.05 3.04
C THR A 12 -6.12 -12.43 2.68
N PRO A 13 -6.42 -13.28 3.66
CA PRO A 13 -6.99 -14.60 3.36
C PRO A 13 -8.30 -14.55 2.62
N HIS A 14 -9.01 -13.42 2.71
CA HIS A 14 -10.27 -13.28 2.01
C HIS A 14 -10.10 -12.62 0.65
N GLY A 15 -8.88 -12.31 0.26
CA GLY A 15 -8.63 -11.67 -1.01
C GLY A 15 -7.87 -10.38 -0.81
N TYR A 16 -7.75 -9.59 -1.89
CA TYR A 16 -7.02 -8.34 -1.81
C TYR A 16 -7.96 -7.20 -1.46
N GLU A 17 -7.45 -6.24 -0.71
CA GLU A 17 -8.17 -5.01 -0.43
C GLU A 17 -7.35 -3.84 -0.92
N LEU A 18 -7.99 -2.90 -1.56
CA LEU A 18 -7.34 -1.69 -2.05
C LEU A 18 -7.80 -0.53 -1.20
N ARG A 19 -6.85 0.19 -0.62
CA ARG A 19 -7.16 1.32 0.24
C ARG A 19 -6.34 2.52 -0.15
N GLU A 20 -6.76 3.67 0.31
CA GLU A 20 -6.08 4.91 0.03
C GLU A 20 -5.48 5.43 1.31
N GLN A 21 -4.23 5.86 1.24
CA GLN A 21 -3.52 6.38 2.40
C GLN A 21 -2.89 7.71 2.03
N GLN A 22 -2.66 8.53 3.05
CA GLN A 22 -1.99 9.80 2.87
C GLN A 22 -0.68 9.79 3.61
N GLY A 23 0.26 10.58 3.12
CA GLY A 23 1.54 10.74 3.78
C GLY A 23 2.67 10.24 2.92
N GLU A 24 3.77 9.93 3.58
CA GLU A 24 4.94 9.50 2.85
C GLU A 24 4.82 8.08 2.45
N LEU A 25 5.31 7.78 1.25
CA LEU A 25 5.32 6.43 0.73
C LEU A 25 6.33 5.61 1.51
N PRO A 26 5.95 4.44 2.01
CA PRO A 26 6.90 3.58 2.70
C PRO A 26 7.89 2.97 1.73
N GLU A 27 8.98 2.44 2.25
CA GLU A 27 10.00 1.85 1.43
C GLU A 27 9.80 0.36 1.31
N PRO A 28 10.25 -0.26 0.24
CA PRO A 28 10.18 -1.71 0.13
C PRO A 28 10.93 -2.38 1.28
N GLY A 29 10.32 -3.39 1.83
CA GLY A 29 10.88 -4.07 2.98
C GLY A 29 10.46 -3.50 4.32
N ALA A 30 9.85 -2.32 4.33
CA ALA A 30 9.40 -1.72 5.57
C ALA A 30 8.20 -2.47 6.12
N GLU A 31 8.00 -2.39 7.42
CA GLU A 31 6.85 -2.99 8.04
C GLU A 31 5.91 -1.88 8.48
N VAL A 32 4.64 -2.09 8.26
CA VAL A 32 3.62 -1.11 8.64
C VAL A 32 2.53 -1.86 9.39
N GLU A 33 1.79 -1.12 10.19
CA GLU A 33 0.68 -1.70 10.92
C GLU A 33 -0.61 -1.20 10.36
N PHE A 34 -1.52 -2.12 10.05
CA PHE A 34 -2.82 -1.80 9.57
C PHE A 34 -3.79 -2.46 10.50
N GLY A 35 -4.50 -1.68 11.28
CA GLY A 35 -5.40 -2.24 12.27
C GLY A 35 -4.59 -3.04 13.27
N GLU A 36 -4.93 -4.30 13.38
CA GLU A 36 -4.22 -5.16 14.30
C GLU A 36 -3.24 -6.06 13.61
N GLN A 37 -2.97 -5.84 12.34
CA GLN A 37 -2.07 -6.68 11.58
C GLN A 37 -0.80 -5.97 11.28
N ARG A 38 0.29 -6.71 11.27
CA ARG A 38 1.57 -6.18 10.81
C ARG A 38 1.81 -6.68 9.41
N LEU A 39 2.13 -5.76 8.53
CA LEU A 39 2.31 -6.07 7.13
C LEU A 39 3.67 -5.60 6.67
N ARG A 40 4.19 -6.24 5.64
CA ARG A 40 5.47 -5.84 5.07
C ARG A 40 5.25 -5.39 3.65
N VAL A 41 5.93 -4.31 3.28
CA VAL A 41 5.89 -3.81 1.92
C VAL A 41 6.71 -4.74 1.05
N THR A 42 6.06 -5.40 0.10
CA THR A 42 6.77 -6.33 -0.78
C THR A 42 7.27 -5.62 -2.03
N LYS A 43 6.53 -4.64 -2.52
CA LYS A 43 6.99 -3.88 -3.65
C LYS A 43 6.15 -2.63 -3.79
N ILE A 44 6.65 -1.69 -4.55
CA ILE A 44 5.92 -0.48 -4.88
C ILE A 44 5.88 -0.40 -6.40
N ALA A 45 4.72 -0.17 -6.95
CA ALA A 45 4.53 -0.17 -8.39
C ALA A 45 3.45 0.85 -8.74
N PRO A 46 3.28 1.17 -10.02
CA PRO A 46 2.19 2.07 -10.38
C PRO A 46 0.84 1.49 -10.02
N SER A 47 -0.13 2.38 -9.83
CA SER A 47 -1.46 1.96 -9.49
C SER A 47 -2.02 1.00 -10.51
N PRO A 48 -2.74 -0.04 -10.08
CA PRO A 48 -3.39 -0.93 -11.04
C PRO A 48 -4.64 -0.33 -11.67
N LEU A 49 -5.09 0.81 -11.16
CA LEU A 49 -6.30 1.41 -11.71
C LEU A 49 -5.99 2.21 -12.95
N PRO A 50 -6.86 2.18 -13.95
CA PRO A 50 -6.61 2.95 -15.15
C PRO A 50 -6.64 4.45 -14.87
N ASN A 51 -5.75 5.17 -15.54
CA ASN A 51 -5.70 6.63 -15.45
C ASN A 51 -5.42 7.13 -14.04
N ASP A 52 -4.78 6.32 -13.23
CA ASP A 52 -4.45 6.71 -11.87
C ASP A 52 -2.94 6.83 -11.78
N PRO A 53 -2.40 8.04 -11.61
CA PRO A 53 -0.95 8.22 -11.58
C PRO A 53 -0.31 7.91 -10.23
N ARG A 54 -1.10 7.51 -9.24
CA ARG A 54 -0.55 7.30 -7.91
C ARG A 54 0.26 6.01 -7.87
N GLN A 55 1.13 5.95 -6.87
CA GLN A 55 1.87 4.72 -6.63
C GLN A 55 1.03 3.79 -5.78
N CYS A 56 1.27 2.51 -5.91
CA CYS A 56 0.58 1.50 -5.14
C CYS A 56 1.59 0.70 -4.35
N VAL A 57 1.36 0.59 -3.05
CA VAL A 57 2.22 -0.14 -2.16
C VAL A 57 1.58 -1.50 -1.94
N TYR A 58 2.31 -2.56 -2.27
CA TYR A 58 1.80 -3.91 -2.11
C TYR A 58 2.27 -4.45 -0.78
N LEU A 59 1.32 -4.84 0.06
CA LEU A 59 1.60 -5.30 1.40
C LEU A 59 1.21 -6.76 1.54
N GLN A 60 1.93 -7.43 2.41
CA GLN A 60 1.64 -8.83 2.68
C GLN A 60 1.81 -9.05 4.18
N ALA A 61 1.00 -9.90 4.77
CA ALA A 61 1.08 -10.18 6.18
C ALA A 61 2.43 -10.82 6.52
N VAL A 62 2.96 -10.40 7.65
CA VAL A 62 4.24 -10.91 8.10
C VAL A 62 4.06 -12.24 8.84
#